data_5544040e4459f87958d24802353500b7
#
_entry.id   5544040e4459f87958d24802353500b7
#
_cell.length_a   1.000
_cell.length_b   1.000
_cell.length_c   1.000
_cell.angle_alpha   90.00
_cell.angle_beta   90.00
_cell.angle_gamma   90.00
#
_symmetry.space_group_name_H-M   'P 1'
#
loop_
_entity.id
_entity.type
_entity.pdbx_description
1 polymer ?
#
loop_
_entity_poly.entity_id
_entity_poly.type
_entity_poly.pdbx_seq_one_letter_code
_entity_poly.pdbx_strand_id
1 'polypeptide(L)'
;MKSLAIIATIVGAGLTLLSWSQNWFDLRLADGAGAGAIAETIPVAGSIASPALAALALAGLALVAALALAGPGIRVVLGVLEVVLGACIVFAASASIGDPVAAVSPAVTDATGVSGAGPTAELVASVTASAWPAAAIVGGALVVIAGVVVLATGTKWPASSRRYRGVRLAETDDHAEPAQSAASDRAIDDWDELSRGDDPTG
;
A
#
# COMPACT_ATOMS: atom_id res chain seq x y z
N MET A 1 13.02 11.82 -6.66
CA MET A 1 11.55 11.81 -6.56
C MET A 1 10.95 10.40 -6.45
N LYS A 2 11.44 9.38 -7.24
CA LYS A 2 10.96 7.98 -7.13
C LYS A 2 11.08 7.42 -5.70
N SER A 3 12.25 7.53 -5.08
CA SER A 3 12.49 7.04 -3.71
C SER A 3 11.62 7.74 -2.67
N LEU A 4 11.35 9.02 -2.85
CA LEU A 4 10.54 9.80 -1.92
C LEU A 4 9.07 9.35 -1.93
N ALA A 5 8.48 9.09 -3.10
CA ALA A 5 7.13 8.53 -3.21
C ALA A 5 7.05 7.14 -2.55
N ILE A 6 8.00 6.25 -2.87
CA ILE A 6 8.05 4.90 -2.28
C ILE A 6 8.18 4.95 -0.75
N ILE A 7 9.06 5.80 -0.21
CA ILE A 7 9.23 5.95 1.23
C ILE A 7 7.95 6.52 1.87
N ALA A 8 7.32 7.51 1.24
CA ALA A 8 6.07 8.09 1.76
C ALA A 8 4.95 7.04 1.83
N THR A 9 4.82 6.16 0.82
CA THR A 9 3.84 5.06 0.85
C THR A 9 4.16 4.06 1.95
N ILE A 10 5.44 3.67 2.09
CA ILE A 10 5.85 2.72 3.15
C ILE A 10 5.56 3.31 4.54
N VAL A 11 5.93 4.57 4.77
CA VAL A 11 5.70 5.25 6.05
C VAL A 11 4.20 5.43 6.30
N GLY A 12 3.43 5.85 5.30
CA GLY A 12 1.98 6.04 5.41
C GLY A 12 1.25 4.73 5.69
N ALA A 13 1.54 3.67 4.95
CA ALA A 13 0.95 2.35 5.16
C ALA A 13 1.40 1.73 6.50
N GLY A 14 2.68 1.88 6.86
CA GLY A 14 3.21 1.43 8.15
C GLY A 14 2.56 2.15 9.33
N LEU A 15 2.39 3.48 9.25
CA LEU A 15 1.69 4.27 10.25
C LEU A 15 0.22 3.87 10.39
N THR A 16 -0.45 3.57 9.26
CA THR A 16 -1.83 3.07 9.26
C THR A 16 -1.94 1.71 9.95
N LEU A 17 -1.03 0.77 9.68
CA LEU A 17 -0.99 -0.54 10.36
C LEU A 17 -0.68 -0.41 11.86
N LEU A 18 0.26 0.46 12.20
CA LEU A 18 0.58 0.72 13.60
C LEU A 18 -0.63 1.30 14.34
N SER A 19 -1.29 2.30 13.73
CA SER A 19 -2.51 2.87 14.29
C SER A 19 -3.61 1.82 14.47
N TRP A 20 -3.84 0.98 13.43
CA TRP A 20 -4.85 -0.07 13.45
C TRP A 20 -4.65 -1.06 14.61
N SER A 21 -3.41 -1.33 15.04
CA SER A 21 -3.09 -2.22 16.15
C SER A 21 -3.25 -1.58 17.54
N GLN A 22 -3.43 -0.26 17.62
CA GLN A 22 -3.52 0.47 18.88
C GLN A 22 -4.96 0.67 19.35
N ASN A 23 -5.13 1.02 20.63
CA ASN A 23 -6.43 1.35 21.18
C ASN A 23 -6.92 2.70 20.65
N TRP A 24 -8.05 2.66 19.93
CA TRP A 24 -8.65 3.86 19.34
C TRP A 24 -9.62 4.54 20.27
N PHE A 25 -10.42 3.71 21.00
CA PHE A 25 -11.46 4.20 21.87
C PHE A 25 -11.40 3.50 23.23
N ASP A 26 -11.77 4.23 24.26
CA ASP A 26 -12.05 3.72 25.56
C ASP A 26 -13.58 3.75 25.78
N LEU A 27 -14.18 2.57 25.83
CA LEU A 27 -15.63 2.37 25.97
C LEU A 27 -16.00 2.17 27.43
N ARG A 28 -17.03 2.86 27.90
CA ARG A 28 -17.72 2.56 29.14
C ARG A 28 -19.15 2.16 28.86
N LEU A 29 -19.59 1.04 29.43
CA LEU A 29 -20.96 0.58 29.36
C LEU A 29 -21.82 1.25 30.45
N ALA A 30 -23.11 1.33 30.19
CA ALA A 30 -24.10 1.78 31.17
C ALA A 30 -24.16 0.82 32.37
N ASP A 31 -24.49 1.34 33.53
CA ASP A 31 -24.57 0.54 34.77
C ASP A 31 -25.54 -0.65 34.59
N GLY A 32 -25.05 -1.84 34.93
CA GLY A 32 -25.82 -3.09 34.80
C GLY A 32 -25.80 -3.72 33.39
N ALA A 33 -25.13 -3.13 32.40
CA ALA A 33 -25.08 -3.65 31.03
C ALA A 33 -24.04 -4.72 30.81
N GLY A 34 -23.10 -4.95 31.74
CA GLY A 34 -22.01 -5.94 31.63
C GLY A 34 -22.03 -7.00 32.71
N ALA A 35 -21.33 -8.09 32.51
CA ALA A 35 -21.25 -9.24 33.43
C ALA A 35 -20.52 -8.94 34.77
N GLY A 36 -19.95 -7.75 34.95
CA GLY A 36 -19.24 -7.30 36.16
C GLY A 36 -19.75 -5.95 36.64
N ALA A 37 -20.15 -5.86 37.88
CA ALA A 37 -20.79 -4.69 38.52
C ALA A 37 -19.82 -3.49 38.75
N ILE A 38 -18.67 -3.43 38.10
CA ILE A 38 -17.70 -2.33 38.19
C ILE A 38 -17.64 -1.65 36.82
N ALA A 39 -17.72 -0.32 36.82
CA ALA A 39 -17.59 0.53 35.62
C ALA A 39 -16.18 0.41 35.00
N GLU A 40 -15.91 -0.77 34.42
CA GLU A 40 -14.63 -1.06 33.79
C GLU A 40 -14.57 -0.40 32.41
N THR A 41 -13.44 0.28 32.14
CA THR A 41 -13.20 0.86 30.82
C THR A 41 -12.70 -0.23 29.89
N ILE A 42 -13.39 -0.47 28.79
CA ILE A 42 -13.06 -1.48 27.78
C ILE A 42 -12.23 -0.78 26.67
N PRO A 43 -10.95 -1.14 26.48
CA PRO A 43 -10.16 -0.61 25.38
C PRO A 43 -10.61 -1.25 24.07
N VAL A 44 -10.95 -0.42 23.07
CA VAL A 44 -11.36 -0.85 21.74
C VAL A 44 -10.25 -0.52 20.75
N ALA A 45 -9.62 -1.56 20.22
CA ALA A 45 -8.55 -1.42 19.26
C ALA A 45 -9.08 -0.97 17.88
N GLY A 46 -8.20 -0.35 17.08
CA GLY A 46 -8.51 0.01 15.69
C GLY A 46 -8.88 -1.19 14.82
N SER A 47 -8.42 -2.38 15.17
CA SER A 47 -8.79 -3.63 14.51
C SER A 47 -10.29 -3.98 14.65
N ILE A 48 -10.92 -3.54 15.72
CA ILE A 48 -12.35 -3.69 15.97
C ILE A 48 -13.10 -2.51 15.36
N ALA A 49 -12.62 -1.30 15.61
CA ALA A 49 -13.28 -0.07 15.17
C ALA A 49 -13.28 0.13 13.65
N SER A 50 -12.21 -0.33 12.96
CA SER A 50 -12.04 -0.17 11.51
C SER A 50 -11.24 -1.34 10.92
N PRO A 51 -11.82 -2.53 10.78
CA PRO A 51 -11.11 -3.74 10.36
C PRO A 51 -10.56 -3.66 8.93
N ALA A 52 -11.17 -2.85 8.06
CA ALA A 52 -10.73 -2.69 6.67
C ALA A 52 -9.34 -2.04 6.53
N LEU A 53 -8.87 -1.29 7.54
CA LEU A 53 -7.61 -0.56 7.46
C LEU A 53 -6.38 -1.46 7.28
N ALA A 54 -6.38 -2.66 7.87
CA ALA A 54 -5.28 -3.60 7.68
C ALA A 54 -5.13 -4.01 6.21
N ALA A 55 -6.25 -4.38 5.57
CA ALA A 55 -6.24 -4.77 4.16
C ALA A 55 -5.80 -3.62 3.25
N LEU A 56 -6.30 -2.40 3.51
CA LEU A 56 -5.93 -1.20 2.76
C LEU A 56 -4.43 -0.88 2.91
N ALA A 57 -3.91 -0.94 4.13
CA ALA A 57 -2.50 -0.66 4.38
C ALA A 57 -1.58 -1.72 3.75
N LEU A 58 -1.93 -3.01 3.83
CA LEU A 58 -1.20 -4.08 3.17
C LEU A 58 -1.24 -3.96 1.65
N ALA A 59 -2.40 -3.56 1.08
CA ALA A 59 -2.50 -3.24 -0.35
C ALA A 59 -1.57 -2.08 -0.74
N GLY A 60 -1.43 -1.05 0.10
CA GLY A 60 -0.47 0.04 -0.07
C GLY A 60 0.98 -0.45 -0.13
N LEU A 61 1.37 -1.35 0.77
CA LEU A 61 2.70 -1.97 0.75
C LEU A 61 2.92 -2.84 -0.50
N ALA A 62 1.90 -3.57 -0.95
CA ALA A 62 1.97 -4.35 -2.20
C ALA A 62 2.13 -3.44 -3.43
N LEU A 63 1.47 -2.27 -3.44
CA LEU A 63 1.62 -1.26 -4.49
C LEU A 63 3.06 -0.76 -4.62
N VAL A 64 3.80 -0.64 -3.51
CA VAL A 64 5.22 -0.27 -3.54
C VAL A 64 6.03 -1.25 -4.40
N ALA A 65 5.82 -2.56 -4.20
CA ALA A 65 6.51 -3.58 -5.00
C ALA A 65 6.11 -3.49 -6.48
N ALA A 66 4.81 -3.30 -6.75
CA ALA A 66 4.31 -3.13 -8.11
C ALA A 66 4.92 -1.89 -8.80
N LEU A 67 4.98 -0.74 -8.11
CA LEU A 67 5.58 0.51 -8.62
C LEU A 67 7.08 0.37 -8.90
N ALA A 68 7.79 -0.45 -8.12
CA ALA A 68 9.22 -0.68 -8.33
C ALA A 68 9.51 -1.35 -9.68
N LEU A 69 8.63 -2.25 -10.12
CA LEU A 69 8.75 -3.05 -11.35
C LEU A 69 8.01 -2.44 -12.55
N ALA A 70 7.06 -1.53 -12.32
CA ALA A 70 6.16 -1.01 -13.33
C ALA A 70 6.87 -0.17 -14.39
N GLY A 71 6.44 -0.34 -15.65
CA GLY A 71 6.76 0.54 -16.77
C GLY A 71 5.99 1.88 -16.69
N PRO A 72 6.34 2.87 -17.53
CA PRO A 72 5.79 4.23 -17.42
C PRO A 72 4.26 4.31 -17.54
N GLY A 73 3.63 3.51 -18.41
CA GLY A 73 2.16 3.49 -18.56
C GLY A 73 1.47 2.86 -17.32
N ILE A 74 1.99 1.76 -16.82
CA ILE A 74 1.42 1.06 -15.65
C ILE A 74 1.55 1.92 -14.39
N ARG A 75 2.61 2.73 -14.26
CA ARG A 75 2.78 3.65 -13.13
C ARG A 75 1.64 4.65 -12.96
N VAL A 76 1.04 5.11 -14.06
CA VAL A 76 -0.11 6.01 -13.99
C VAL A 76 -1.30 5.29 -13.35
N VAL A 77 -1.59 4.07 -13.78
CA VAL A 77 -2.68 3.26 -13.21
C VAL A 77 -2.42 2.99 -11.72
N LEU A 78 -1.21 2.59 -11.36
CA LEU A 78 -0.83 2.34 -9.97
C LEU A 78 -0.88 3.61 -9.12
N GLY A 79 -0.51 4.77 -9.67
CA GLY A 79 -0.62 6.06 -8.98
C GLY A 79 -2.07 6.45 -8.70
N VAL A 80 -2.99 6.22 -9.65
CA VAL A 80 -4.43 6.41 -9.41
C VAL A 80 -4.92 5.48 -8.31
N LEU A 81 -4.53 4.20 -8.38
CA LEU A 81 -4.92 3.21 -7.38
C LEU A 81 -4.39 3.58 -5.99
N GLU A 82 -3.18 4.12 -5.90
CA GLU A 82 -2.57 4.59 -4.66
C GLU A 82 -3.33 5.78 -4.04
N VAL A 83 -3.75 6.75 -4.87
CA VAL A 83 -4.59 7.87 -4.42
C VAL A 83 -5.94 7.37 -3.89
N VAL A 84 -6.60 6.47 -4.61
CA VAL A 84 -7.89 5.89 -4.19
C VAL A 84 -7.73 5.14 -2.86
N LEU A 85 -6.67 4.35 -2.74
CA LEU A 85 -6.39 3.55 -1.55
C LEU A 85 -6.14 4.45 -0.33
N GLY A 86 -5.32 5.49 -0.47
CA GLY A 86 -5.09 6.46 0.59
C GLY A 86 -6.36 7.22 0.96
N ALA A 87 -7.20 7.59 -0.01
CA ALA A 87 -8.50 8.20 0.24
C ALA A 87 -9.45 7.26 1.00
N CYS A 88 -9.46 5.96 0.68
CA CYS A 88 -10.23 4.96 1.43
C CYS A 88 -9.75 4.84 2.88
N ILE A 89 -8.44 4.89 3.14
CA ILE A 89 -7.88 4.89 4.50
C ILE A 89 -8.38 6.12 5.27
N VAL A 90 -8.25 7.32 4.69
CA VAL A 90 -8.73 8.56 5.31
C VAL A 90 -10.23 8.50 5.58
N PHE A 91 -11.02 8.02 4.63
CA PHE A 91 -12.46 7.88 4.77
C PHE A 91 -12.83 6.91 5.91
N ALA A 92 -12.22 5.71 5.93
CA ALA A 92 -12.52 4.70 6.95
C ALA A 92 -12.18 5.19 8.37
N ALA A 93 -11.02 5.83 8.54
CA ALA A 93 -10.63 6.39 9.84
C ALA A 93 -11.54 7.57 10.25
N SER A 94 -11.90 8.44 9.30
CA SER A 94 -12.80 9.57 9.56
C SER A 94 -14.22 9.12 9.90
N ALA A 95 -14.71 8.06 9.26
CA ALA A 95 -16.03 7.49 9.56
C ALA A 95 -16.08 6.96 11.00
N SER A 96 -15.03 6.27 11.46
CA SER A 96 -14.94 5.78 12.85
C SER A 96 -14.89 6.92 13.88
N ILE A 97 -14.27 8.06 13.54
CA ILE A 97 -14.26 9.26 14.41
C ILE A 97 -15.63 9.95 14.37
N GLY A 98 -16.28 9.99 13.22
CA GLY A 98 -17.58 10.65 13.02
C GLY A 98 -18.74 9.94 13.75
N ASP A 99 -18.66 8.63 13.89
CA ASP A 99 -19.62 7.85 14.68
C ASP A 99 -18.89 6.84 15.59
N PRO A 100 -18.37 7.31 16.74
CA PRO A 100 -17.64 6.46 17.67
C PRO A 100 -18.50 5.35 18.28
N VAL A 101 -19.82 5.58 18.44
CA VAL A 101 -20.74 4.61 18.99
C VAL A 101 -20.91 3.43 18.03
N ALA A 102 -21.08 3.71 16.75
CA ALA A 102 -21.11 2.66 15.73
C ALA A 102 -19.78 1.92 15.64
N ALA A 103 -18.65 2.63 15.75
CA ALA A 103 -17.30 2.05 15.70
C ALA A 103 -17.03 1.07 16.86
N VAL A 104 -17.58 1.31 18.05
CA VAL A 104 -17.41 0.41 19.22
C VAL A 104 -18.50 -0.66 19.35
N SER A 105 -19.55 -0.62 18.52
CA SER A 105 -20.68 -1.57 18.57
C SER A 105 -20.26 -3.06 18.56
N PRO A 106 -19.24 -3.51 17.81
CA PRO A 106 -18.78 -4.89 17.90
C PRO A 106 -18.24 -5.24 19.29
N ALA A 107 -17.52 -4.33 19.94
CA ALA A 107 -16.99 -4.55 21.29
C ALA A 107 -18.12 -4.59 22.34
N VAL A 108 -19.18 -3.79 22.16
CA VAL A 108 -20.39 -3.88 23.00
C VAL A 108 -21.05 -5.24 22.83
N THR A 109 -21.16 -5.72 21.59
CA THR A 109 -21.75 -7.04 21.30
C THR A 109 -20.96 -8.17 21.96
N ASP A 110 -19.63 -8.11 21.87
CA ASP A 110 -18.75 -9.12 22.48
C ASP A 110 -18.86 -9.12 24.02
N ALA A 111 -19.03 -7.94 24.63
CA ALA A 111 -19.12 -7.82 26.10
C ALA A 111 -20.49 -8.16 26.65
N THR A 112 -21.59 -7.94 25.92
CA THR A 112 -22.97 -8.03 26.42
C THR A 112 -23.80 -9.11 25.73
N GLY A 113 -23.38 -9.61 24.58
CA GLY A 113 -24.19 -10.50 23.73
C GLY A 113 -25.31 -9.79 22.97
N VAL A 114 -25.49 -8.48 23.15
CA VAL A 114 -26.55 -7.69 22.50
C VAL A 114 -26.02 -7.20 21.13
N SER A 115 -26.80 -7.41 20.08
CA SER A 115 -26.48 -7.03 18.73
C SER A 115 -27.51 -6.05 18.14
N GLY A 116 -27.05 -5.25 17.17
CA GLY A 116 -27.88 -4.25 16.49
C GLY A 116 -27.53 -2.81 16.88
N ALA A 117 -27.58 -1.88 15.95
CA ALA A 117 -27.11 -0.49 16.13
C ALA A 117 -27.87 0.26 17.25
N GLY A 118 -29.19 0.12 17.33
CA GLY A 118 -29.99 0.75 18.38
C GLY A 118 -29.70 0.17 19.76
N PRO A 119 -29.92 -1.14 19.96
CA PRO A 119 -29.71 -1.79 21.26
C PRO A 119 -28.27 -1.65 21.80
N THR A 120 -27.24 -1.71 20.94
CA THR A 120 -25.85 -1.51 21.39
C THR A 120 -25.58 -0.05 21.78
N ALA A 121 -26.16 0.92 21.09
CA ALA A 121 -26.02 2.33 21.42
C ALA A 121 -26.60 2.69 22.78
N GLU A 122 -27.73 2.08 23.16
CA GLU A 122 -28.38 2.27 24.48
C GLU A 122 -27.50 1.78 25.64
N LEU A 123 -26.63 0.80 25.39
CA LEU A 123 -25.71 0.25 26.38
C LEU A 123 -24.41 1.04 26.56
N VAL A 124 -24.16 2.02 25.72
CA VAL A 124 -22.93 2.86 25.76
C VAL A 124 -23.16 4.06 26.68
N ALA A 125 -22.43 4.13 27.80
CA ALA A 125 -22.44 5.30 28.67
C ALA A 125 -21.51 6.41 28.14
N SER A 126 -20.31 6.06 27.70
CA SER A 126 -19.37 7.03 27.09
C SER A 126 -18.35 6.33 26.21
N VAL A 127 -17.89 7.06 25.20
CA VAL A 127 -16.76 6.67 24.33
C VAL A 127 -15.77 7.83 24.28
N THR A 128 -14.51 7.58 24.62
CA THR A 128 -13.44 8.57 24.51
C THR A 128 -12.44 8.13 23.46
N ALA A 129 -12.15 9.02 22.51
CA ALA A 129 -11.20 8.74 21.43
C ALA A 129 -9.75 9.05 21.86
N SER A 130 -8.82 8.20 21.47
CA SER A 130 -7.39 8.43 21.56
C SER A 130 -6.86 9.25 20.37
N ALA A 131 -5.55 9.47 20.28
CA ALA A 131 -4.93 10.12 19.12
C ALA A 131 -4.70 9.18 17.93
N TRP A 132 -4.84 7.87 18.09
CA TRP A 132 -4.50 6.89 17.07
C TRP A 132 -5.35 6.95 15.79
N PRO A 133 -6.67 7.21 15.84
CA PRO A 133 -7.46 7.41 14.61
C PRO A 133 -6.92 8.55 13.74
N ALA A 134 -6.45 9.65 14.38
CA ALA A 134 -5.81 10.75 13.64
C ALA A 134 -4.48 10.32 12.99
N ALA A 135 -3.72 9.43 13.63
CA ALA A 135 -2.50 8.87 13.03
C ALA A 135 -2.82 8.05 11.77
N ALA A 136 -3.93 7.30 11.73
CA ALA A 136 -4.38 6.60 10.52
C ALA A 136 -4.73 7.59 9.39
N ILE A 137 -5.40 8.71 9.72
CA ILE A 137 -5.69 9.77 8.73
C ILE A 137 -4.38 10.35 8.16
N VAL A 138 -3.39 10.63 9.00
CA VAL A 138 -2.08 11.10 8.55
C VAL A 138 -1.41 10.06 7.66
N GLY A 139 -1.47 8.77 8.02
CA GLY A 139 -0.95 7.67 7.21
C GLY A 139 -1.61 7.62 5.82
N GLY A 140 -2.94 7.68 5.77
CA GLY A 140 -3.71 7.73 4.52
C GLY A 140 -3.40 8.96 3.67
N ALA A 141 -3.27 10.13 4.29
CA ALA A 141 -2.88 11.37 3.59
C ALA A 141 -1.48 11.27 2.96
N LEU A 142 -0.52 10.64 3.64
CA LEU A 142 0.81 10.36 3.08
C LEU A 142 0.73 9.45 1.84
N VAL A 143 -0.13 8.42 1.87
CA VAL A 143 -0.35 7.54 0.71
C VAL A 143 -0.98 8.31 -0.45
N VAL A 144 -1.98 9.20 -0.20
CA VAL A 144 -2.54 10.08 -1.24
C VAL A 144 -1.48 10.97 -1.86
N ILE A 145 -0.66 11.63 -1.03
CA ILE A 145 0.41 12.52 -1.50
C ILE A 145 1.42 11.72 -2.34
N ALA A 146 1.80 10.51 -1.91
CA ALA A 146 2.70 9.64 -2.65
C ALA A 146 2.11 9.30 -4.03
N GLY A 147 0.84 8.90 -4.11
CA GLY A 147 0.14 8.62 -5.36
C GLY A 147 0.10 9.83 -6.31
N VAL A 148 -0.18 11.02 -5.78
CA VAL A 148 -0.12 12.28 -6.56
C VAL A 148 1.28 12.54 -7.10
N VAL A 149 2.33 12.33 -6.30
CA VAL A 149 3.73 12.45 -6.74
C VAL A 149 4.04 11.43 -7.83
N VAL A 150 3.55 10.18 -7.71
CA VAL A 150 3.70 9.16 -8.76
C VAL A 150 3.02 9.62 -10.05
N LEU A 151 1.79 10.15 -10.00
CA LEU A 151 1.08 10.66 -11.17
C LEU A 151 1.81 11.82 -11.85
N ALA A 152 2.34 12.75 -11.06
CA ALA A 152 3.03 13.94 -11.59
C ALA A 152 4.42 13.64 -12.15
N THR A 153 5.12 12.61 -11.64
CA THR A 153 6.53 12.36 -11.96
C THR A 153 6.82 10.99 -12.55
N GLY A 154 5.91 10.03 -12.42
CA GLY A 154 6.12 8.61 -12.72
C GLY A 154 6.49 8.33 -14.19
N THR A 155 6.01 9.15 -15.13
CA THR A 155 6.36 9.03 -16.55
C THR A 155 7.81 9.45 -16.85
N LYS A 156 8.40 10.28 -15.99
CA LYS A 156 9.78 10.77 -16.12
C LYS A 156 10.82 9.85 -15.47
N TRP A 157 10.37 8.80 -14.77
CA TRP A 157 11.29 7.88 -14.09
C TRP A 157 11.94 6.92 -15.09
N PRO A 158 13.24 6.64 -14.98
CA PRO A 158 13.93 5.71 -15.88
C PRO A 158 13.26 4.33 -15.80
N ALA A 159 12.97 3.77 -16.98
CA ALA A 159 12.51 2.39 -17.09
C ALA A 159 13.71 1.46 -16.93
N SER A 160 13.59 0.43 -16.08
CA SER A 160 14.64 -0.57 -15.87
C SER A 160 14.95 -1.43 -17.11
N SER A 161 14.14 -1.34 -18.16
CA SER A 161 14.24 -2.15 -19.36
C SER A 161 15.23 -1.63 -20.41
N ARG A 162 15.95 -0.52 -20.19
CA ARG A 162 16.93 -0.02 -21.17
C ARG A 162 18.21 -0.87 -21.28
N ARG A 163 18.46 -1.75 -20.32
CA ARG A 163 19.68 -2.56 -20.33
C ARG A 163 19.67 -3.73 -21.33
N TYR A 164 18.48 -4.16 -21.76
CA TYR A 164 18.32 -5.26 -22.71
C TYR A 164 17.78 -4.85 -24.09
N ARG A 165 17.40 -3.57 -24.28
CA ARG A 165 16.91 -3.07 -25.57
C ARG A 165 18.01 -2.52 -26.47
N GLY A 166 19.20 -2.26 -25.95
CA GLY A 166 20.32 -1.73 -26.68
C GLY A 166 20.96 -2.71 -27.68
N VAL A 167 20.67 -4.01 -27.54
CA VAL A 167 21.27 -5.06 -28.40
C VAL A 167 20.37 -5.45 -29.58
N ARG A 168 19.09 -5.06 -29.58
CA ARG A 168 18.13 -5.55 -30.60
C ARG A 168 17.61 -4.50 -31.59
N LEU A 169 18.01 -3.23 -31.47
CA LEU A 169 17.58 -2.13 -32.33
C LEU A 169 18.74 -1.39 -33.02
N ALA A 170 19.93 -2.01 -33.05
CA ALA A 170 21.05 -1.53 -33.88
C ALA A 170 20.96 -2.06 -35.32
N GLU A 171 19.85 -2.72 -35.71
CA GLU A 171 19.69 -3.28 -37.06
C GLU A 171 18.89 -2.42 -38.04
N THR A 172 18.54 -1.17 -37.67
CA THR A 172 17.74 -0.33 -38.61
C THR A 172 18.11 1.15 -38.60
N ASP A 173 19.39 1.50 -38.39
CA ASP A 173 19.87 2.82 -38.76
C ASP A 173 21.24 2.68 -39.45
N ASP A 174 21.18 2.84 -40.76
CA ASP A 174 22.29 2.98 -41.70
C ASP A 174 23.28 4.05 -41.28
N HIS A 175 24.23 3.78 -40.39
CA HIS A 175 25.52 4.52 -40.25
C HIS A 175 26.29 4.06 -38.99
N ALA A 176 26.43 2.74 -38.74
CA ALA A 176 27.40 2.23 -37.78
C ALA A 176 28.61 1.66 -38.52
N GLU A 177 29.80 2.04 -38.09
CA GLU A 177 31.08 1.67 -38.71
C GLU A 177 31.21 0.17 -39.00
N PRO A 178 31.75 -0.21 -40.20
CA PRO A 178 31.79 -1.61 -40.66
C PRO A 178 32.67 -2.54 -39.80
N ALA A 179 33.42 -2.02 -38.84
CA ALA A 179 34.31 -2.82 -37.99
C ALA A 179 33.63 -3.52 -36.79
N GLN A 180 32.50 -2.98 -36.27
CA GLN A 180 31.79 -3.59 -35.12
C GLN A 180 30.81 -4.65 -35.53
N SER A 181 30.18 -4.53 -36.71
CA SER A 181 29.30 -5.59 -37.25
C SER A 181 30.11 -6.84 -37.59
N ALA A 182 31.29 -6.67 -38.22
CA ALA A 182 32.20 -7.77 -38.58
C ALA A 182 32.81 -8.52 -37.39
N ALA A 183 32.85 -7.92 -36.18
CA ALA A 183 33.28 -8.60 -34.96
C ALA A 183 32.16 -9.41 -34.33
N SER A 184 30.91 -8.92 -34.40
CA SER A 184 29.71 -9.57 -33.92
C SER A 184 29.34 -10.79 -34.78
N ASP A 185 29.48 -10.67 -36.10
CA ASP A 185 29.20 -11.77 -37.06
C ASP A 185 30.22 -12.90 -36.91
N ARG A 186 31.50 -12.57 -36.72
CA ARG A 186 32.56 -13.57 -36.42
C ARG A 186 32.28 -14.33 -35.11
N ALA A 187 31.87 -13.65 -34.07
CA ALA A 187 31.56 -14.31 -32.80
C ALA A 187 30.34 -15.27 -32.90
N ILE A 188 29.38 -14.98 -33.79
CA ILE A 188 28.25 -15.87 -34.05
C ILE A 188 28.70 -17.08 -34.88
N ASP A 189 29.53 -16.88 -35.90
CA ASP A 189 30.07 -17.95 -36.71
C ASP A 189 30.96 -18.91 -35.89
N ASP A 190 31.81 -18.39 -34.99
CA ASP A 190 32.62 -19.17 -34.07
C ASP A 190 31.76 -20.05 -33.15
N TRP A 191 30.60 -19.54 -32.66
CA TRP A 191 29.64 -20.31 -31.87
C TRP A 191 28.95 -21.39 -32.70
N ASP A 192 28.63 -21.12 -33.95
CA ASP A 192 28.01 -22.09 -34.84
C ASP A 192 28.98 -23.21 -35.24
N GLU A 193 30.29 -22.92 -35.38
CA GLU A 193 31.34 -23.92 -35.62
C GLU A 193 31.58 -24.81 -34.38
N LEU A 194 31.66 -24.21 -33.18
CA LEU A 194 31.73 -24.95 -31.94
C LEU A 194 30.53 -25.88 -31.73
N SER A 195 29.34 -25.43 -32.10
CA SER A 195 28.09 -26.23 -31.95
C SER A 195 28.02 -27.42 -32.92
N ARG A 196 28.78 -27.38 -34.04
CA ARG A 196 28.97 -28.46 -35.01
C ARG A 196 30.13 -29.40 -34.66
N GLY A 197 30.93 -29.04 -33.63
CA GLY A 197 32.06 -29.83 -33.16
C GLY A 197 33.37 -29.53 -33.87
N ASP A 198 33.44 -28.45 -34.69
CA ASP A 198 34.62 -28.01 -35.33
C ASP A 198 35.39 -27.02 -34.41
N ASP A 199 36.71 -27.18 -34.30
CA ASP A 199 37.53 -26.31 -33.44
C ASP A 199 37.98 -25.07 -34.23
N PRO A 200 37.51 -23.88 -33.94
CA PRO A 200 37.85 -22.67 -34.66
C PRO A 200 39.31 -22.18 -34.41
N THR A 201 40.06 -22.90 -33.56
CA THR A 201 41.44 -22.55 -33.21
C THR A 201 42.51 -23.37 -33.94
N GLY A 202 42.11 -24.28 -34.89
CA GLY A 202 42.99 -25.13 -35.66
C GLY A 202 43.64 -24.46 -36.90
#